data_fe2684ffa16b38869b4350743d88fa09
#
_entry.id   fe2684ffa16b38869b4350743d88fa09
#
_cell.length_a   1.000
_cell.length_b   1.000
_cell.length_c   1.000
_cell.angle_alpha   90.00
_cell.angle_beta   90.00
_cell.angle_gamma   90.00
#
_symmetry.space_group_name_H-M   'P 1'
#
loop_
_entity.id
_entity.type
_entity.pdbx_description
1 polymer ?
#
loop_
_entity_poly.entity_id
_entity_poly.type
_entity_poly.pdbx_seq_one_letter_code
_entity_poly.pdbx_strand_id
1 'polypeptide(L)'
;MDKRRRLSSWLRGDGIEIGALHMPLGLHREARVRYVDRLTVEELRRQYPELAGVQLAPVDVIGSAEDLSAIDDSSVDFVIANHLLEHLEDPIAGLLEFERVLKAGGVLYLGLPDQRRTFDSERALTSIDHLLRDHEQGAVASRRDHYVDWARHVAHVQPSEFDSYVESLMSDAYSIHFHCWQPDTFLDFFVAVREKTGLDFEVLAFAPPENEDDDEFIVVLAKGRNNGVRLPPGPPPSRLRDSVLHSRLGPPLRALRRATKIPRK
;
A
#
# COMPACT_ATOMS: atom_id res chain seq x y z
N MET A 1 -8.02 20.82 2.48
CA MET A 1 -8.55 19.49 2.87
C MET A 1 -7.55 18.50 2.32
N ASP A 2 -6.97 17.69 3.17
CA ASP A 2 -5.96 16.69 2.80
C ASP A 2 -6.48 15.76 1.69
N LYS A 3 -5.61 15.39 0.76
CA LYS A 3 -5.84 14.50 -0.38
C LYS A 3 -6.48 13.17 0.06
N ARG A 4 -5.92 12.54 1.10
CA ARG A 4 -6.44 11.29 1.68
C ARG A 4 -7.90 11.43 2.11
N ARG A 5 -8.19 12.48 2.89
CA ARG A 5 -9.55 12.75 3.37
C ARG A 5 -10.54 13.11 2.26
N ARG A 6 -10.09 13.77 1.20
CA ARG A 6 -10.92 14.06 0.04
C ARG A 6 -11.32 12.79 -0.69
N LEU A 7 -10.35 11.91 -0.92
CA LEU A 7 -10.57 10.68 -1.68
C LEU A 7 -11.21 9.57 -0.85
N SER A 8 -11.01 9.53 0.48
CA SER A 8 -11.74 8.59 1.35
C SER A 8 -13.26 8.80 1.33
N SER A 9 -13.73 9.93 0.79
CA SER A 9 -15.17 10.17 0.62
C SER A 9 -15.87 9.22 -0.36
N TRP A 10 -15.11 8.47 -1.18
CA TRP A 10 -15.64 7.39 -2.00
C TRP A 10 -16.01 6.14 -1.20
N LEU A 11 -15.48 5.97 0.01
CA LEU A 11 -15.63 4.78 0.83
C LEU A 11 -16.92 4.86 1.65
N ARG A 12 -17.82 3.90 1.49
CA ARG A 12 -19.11 3.78 2.17
C ARG A 12 -19.41 2.33 2.49
N GLY A 13 -20.22 2.08 3.52
CA GLY A 13 -20.62 0.75 3.91
C GLY A 13 -19.57 0.04 4.77
N ASP A 14 -19.43 -1.26 4.59
CA ASP A 14 -18.56 -2.14 5.37
C ASP A 14 -17.35 -2.56 4.53
N GLY A 15 -16.14 -2.26 5.01
CA GLY A 15 -14.92 -2.56 4.29
C GLY A 15 -13.79 -3.04 5.17
N ILE A 16 -12.62 -3.20 4.54
CA ILE A 16 -11.39 -3.58 5.21
C ILE A 16 -10.27 -2.58 4.89
N GLU A 17 -9.35 -2.41 5.84
CA GLU A 17 -8.06 -1.75 5.63
C GLU A 17 -6.96 -2.73 5.99
N ILE A 18 -6.01 -2.91 5.07
CA ILE A 18 -4.94 -3.89 5.20
C ILE A 18 -3.65 -3.15 5.53
N GLY A 19 -2.93 -3.62 6.57
CA GLY A 19 -1.64 -3.05 6.96
C GLY A 19 -1.73 -1.63 7.54
N ALA A 20 -2.82 -1.27 8.21
CA ALA A 20 -3.04 0.09 8.74
C ALA A 20 -2.00 0.56 9.75
N LEU A 21 -1.42 -0.36 10.51
CA LEU A 21 -0.43 -0.11 11.55
C LEU A 21 -0.84 1.06 12.48
N HIS A 22 -0.11 2.17 12.44
CA HIS A 22 -0.36 3.35 13.26
C HIS A 22 -1.00 4.51 12.49
N MET A 23 -1.31 4.32 11.21
CA MET A 23 -1.82 5.37 10.31
C MET A 23 -3.11 4.95 9.59
N PRO A 24 -4.14 4.48 10.30
CA PRO A 24 -5.40 4.12 9.66
C PRO A 24 -6.00 5.30 8.91
N LEU A 25 -6.62 5.03 7.78
CA LEU A 25 -7.25 6.06 6.95
C LEU A 25 -8.45 6.69 7.68
N GLY A 26 -8.48 8.01 7.75
CA GLY A 26 -9.63 8.73 8.30
C GLY A 26 -10.87 8.59 7.40
N LEU A 27 -11.91 7.91 7.91
CA LEU A 27 -13.11 7.58 7.18
C LEU A 27 -14.28 8.50 7.49
N HIS A 28 -15.22 8.55 6.57
CA HIS A 28 -16.52 9.20 6.78
C HIS A 28 -17.39 8.32 7.71
N ARG A 29 -18.30 8.95 8.48
CA ARG A 29 -19.19 8.28 9.43
C ARG A 29 -20.07 7.14 8.86
N GLU A 30 -20.23 7.10 7.55
CA GLU A 30 -21.02 6.09 6.84
C GLU A 30 -20.20 4.87 6.44
N ALA A 31 -18.89 4.86 6.75
CA ALA A 31 -18.00 3.75 6.51
C ALA A 31 -17.64 3.06 7.83
N ARG A 32 -17.66 1.74 7.83
CA ARG A 32 -17.16 0.88 8.90
C ARG A 32 -16.01 0.04 8.37
N VAL A 33 -14.92 -0.05 9.10
CA VAL A 33 -13.73 -0.76 8.68
C VAL A 33 -13.36 -1.86 9.68
N ARG A 34 -12.96 -3.02 9.16
CA ARG A 34 -12.21 -4.04 9.89
C ARG A 34 -10.77 -3.99 9.43
N TYR A 35 -9.84 -4.17 10.36
CA TYR A 35 -8.42 -4.13 10.06
C TYR A 35 -7.87 -5.53 9.84
N VAL A 36 -7.16 -5.71 8.74
CA VAL A 36 -6.50 -6.95 8.35
C VAL A 36 -5.00 -6.75 8.43
N ASP A 37 -4.30 -7.68 9.04
CA ASP A 37 -2.84 -7.70 9.03
C ASP A 37 -2.34 -9.15 9.08
N ARG A 38 -1.12 -9.39 8.62
CA ARG A 38 -0.48 -10.71 8.64
C ARG A 38 -0.08 -11.19 10.05
N LEU A 39 0.00 -10.27 11.00
CA LEU A 39 0.46 -10.50 12.36
C LEU A 39 -0.53 -9.90 13.38
N THR A 40 -0.54 -10.45 14.57
CA THR A 40 -1.22 -9.82 15.71
C THR A 40 -0.55 -8.51 16.12
N VAL A 41 -1.26 -7.67 16.88
CA VAL A 41 -0.72 -6.39 17.38
C VAL A 41 0.57 -6.60 18.19
N GLU A 42 0.65 -7.68 18.98
CA GLU A 42 1.85 -8.01 19.76
C GLU A 42 3.04 -8.40 18.87
N GLU A 43 2.78 -9.12 17.80
CA GLU A 43 3.81 -9.50 16.82
C GLU A 43 4.26 -8.31 16.01
N LEU A 44 3.34 -7.44 15.57
CA LEU A 44 3.67 -6.17 14.92
C LEU A 44 4.56 -5.28 15.78
N ARG A 45 4.30 -5.20 17.10
CA ARG A 45 5.15 -4.47 18.04
C ARG A 45 6.56 -5.06 18.17
N ARG A 46 6.69 -6.38 18.02
CA ARG A 46 8.00 -7.05 18.00
C ARG A 46 8.74 -6.82 16.70
N GLN A 47 8.01 -6.84 15.57
CA GLN A 47 8.59 -6.65 14.24
C GLN A 47 9.02 -5.19 14.00
N TYR A 48 8.26 -4.23 14.57
CA TYR A 48 8.47 -2.78 14.43
C TYR A 48 8.73 -2.13 15.80
N PRO A 49 9.91 -2.35 16.42
CA PRO A 49 10.25 -1.79 17.74
C PRO A 49 10.15 -0.27 17.79
N GLU A 50 10.35 0.41 16.65
CA GLU A 50 10.23 1.87 16.49
C GLU A 50 8.79 2.37 16.75
N LEU A 51 7.80 1.50 16.67
CA LEU A 51 6.39 1.81 16.95
C LEU A 51 5.99 1.48 18.40
N ALA A 52 6.93 1.15 19.29
CA ALA A 52 6.63 0.70 20.67
C ALA A 52 5.80 1.70 21.48
N GLY A 53 5.97 3.01 21.24
CA GLY A 53 5.24 4.08 21.91
C GLY A 53 4.00 4.59 21.18
N VAL A 54 3.63 3.98 20.04
CA VAL A 54 2.56 4.45 19.18
C VAL A 54 1.35 3.53 19.28
N GLN A 55 0.15 4.11 19.23
CA GLN A 55 -1.08 3.32 19.18
C GLN A 55 -1.22 2.71 17.78
N LEU A 56 -1.32 1.38 17.72
CA LEU A 56 -1.62 0.64 16.49
C LEU A 56 -3.14 0.48 16.33
N ALA A 57 -3.60 0.40 15.09
CA ALA A 57 -4.94 -0.07 14.79
C ALA A 57 -5.13 -1.50 15.34
N PRO A 58 -6.34 -1.89 15.74
CA PRO A 58 -6.60 -3.29 16.09
C PRO A 58 -6.38 -4.18 14.87
N VAL A 59 -6.14 -5.47 15.10
CA VAL A 59 -6.14 -6.46 14.03
C VAL A 59 -7.37 -7.35 14.25
N ASP A 60 -8.38 -7.16 13.41
CA ASP A 60 -9.66 -7.87 13.48
C ASP A 60 -9.59 -9.22 12.76
N VAL A 61 -8.74 -9.30 11.73
CA VAL A 61 -8.57 -10.50 10.89
C VAL A 61 -7.08 -10.68 10.61
N ILE A 62 -6.58 -11.90 10.83
CA ILE A 62 -5.24 -12.29 10.41
C ILE A 62 -5.30 -12.77 8.97
N GLY A 63 -4.51 -12.16 8.09
CA GLY A 63 -4.44 -12.50 6.67
C GLY A 63 -3.40 -11.67 5.92
N SER A 64 -2.89 -12.21 4.82
CA SER A 64 -2.01 -11.50 3.90
C SER A 64 -2.84 -10.81 2.82
N ALA A 65 -2.34 -9.70 2.29
CA ALA A 65 -2.95 -9.06 1.12
C ALA A 65 -2.95 -9.96 -0.13
N GLU A 66 -2.02 -10.92 -0.20
CA GLU A 66 -1.92 -11.91 -1.27
C GLU A 66 -2.77 -13.18 -0.99
N ASP A 67 -3.35 -13.29 0.22
CA ASP A 67 -4.25 -14.37 0.63
C ASP A 67 -5.26 -13.82 1.66
N LEU A 68 -6.40 -13.38 1.18
CA LEU A 68 -7.54 -12.92 1.97
C LEU A 68 -8.59 -14.03 2.15
N SER A 69 -8.19 -15.30 2.21
CA SER A 69 -9.11 -16.46 2.33
C SER A 69 -10.04 -16.37 3.55
N ALA A 70 -9.67 -15.63 4.58
CA ALA A 70 -10.52 -15.34 5.74
C ALA A 70 -11.66 -14.33 5.45
N ILE A 71 -11.69 -13.75 4.26
CA ILE A 71 -12.71 -12.79 3.80
C ILE A 71 -13.47 -13.43 2.64
N ASP A 72 -14.78 -13.52 2.76
CA ASP A 72 -15.63 -14.13 1.73
C ASP A 72 -15.63 -13.32 0.43
N ASP A 73 -15.85 -14.01 -0.69
CA ASP A 73 -16.01 -13.40 -2.00
C ASP A 73 -17.15 -12.39 -2.01
N SER A 74 -16.95 -11.26 -2.68
CA SER A 74 -17.98 -10.22 -2.87
C SER A 74 -18.68 -9.82 -1.58
N SER A 75 -17.94 -9.71 -0.47
CA SER A 75 -18.49 -9.49 0.87
C SER A 75 -18.31 -8.06 1.40
N VAL A 76 -17.31 -7.31 0.87
CA VAL A 76 -17.01 -5.96 1.36
C VAL A 76 -17.35 -4.88 0.33
N ASP A 77 -17.73 -3.70 0.83
CA ASP A 77 -18.06 -2.54 0.01
C ASP A 77 -16.81 -1.76 -0.41
N PHE A 78 -15.74 -1.85 0.38
CA PHE A 78 -14.46 -1.23 0.03
C PHE A 78 -13.26 -1.98 0.62
N VAL A 79 -12.11 -1.79 -0.03
CA VAL A 79 -10.78 -2.21 0.42
C VAL A 79 -9.86 -0.99 0.43
N ILE A 80 -9.06 -0.85 1.49
CA ILE A 80 -8.02 0.17 1.62
C ILE A 80 -6.68 -0.53 1.72
N ALA A 81 -5.74 -0.11 0.86
CA ALA A 81 -4.35 -0.55 0.87
C ALA A 81 -3.44 0.68 0.70
N ASN A 82 -3.01 1.23 1.84
CA ASN A 82 -2.12 2.40 1.87
C ASN A 82 -0.70 1.95 2.18
N HIS A 83 0.25 2.28 1.31
CA HIS A 83 1.65 1.86 1.46
C HIS A 83 1.75 0.36 1.78
N LEU A 84 1.07 -0.43 0.94
CA LEU A 84 0.99 -1.88 1.10
C LEU A 84 1.45 -2.61 -0.16
N LEU A 85 1.01 -2.18 -1.35
CA LEU A 85 1.22 -2.93 -2.59
C LEU A 85 2.71 -3.05 -2.94
N GLU A 86 3.51 -2.05 -2.60
CA GLU A 86 4.97 -2.06 -2.74
C GLU A 86 5.68 -3.07 -1.84
N HIS A 87 5.01 -3.51 -0.78
CA HIS A 87 5.50 -4.52 0.15
C HIS A 87 5.12 -5.96 -0.21
N LEU A 88 4.28 -6.16 -1.22
CA LEU A 88 3.90 -7.49 -1.68
C LEU A 88 4.97 -8.03 -2.63
N GLU A 89 5.30 -9.30 -2.50
CA GLU A 89 6.19 -9.96 -3.45
C GLU A 89 5.47 -10.20 -4.78
N ASP A 90 4.15 -10.47 -4.72
CA ASP A 90 3.26 -10.57 -5.89
C ASP A 90 2.11 -9.55 -5.78
N PRO A 91 2.31 -8.30 -6.21
CA PRO A 91 1.27 -7.27 -6.16
C PRO A 91 0.07 -7.59 -7.09
N ILE A 92 0.25 -8.46 -8.09
CA ILE A 92 -0.85 -8.90 -8.96
C ILE A 92 -1.79 -9.82 -8.19
N ALA A 93 -1.25 -10.78 -7.42
CA ALA A 93 -2.05 -11.62 -6.53
C ALA A 93 -2.85 -10.76 -5.53
N GLY A 94 -2.22 -9.73 -4.94
CA GLY A 94 -2.90 -8.79 -4.07
C GLY A 94 -4.07 -8.08 -4.76
N LEU A 95 -3.88 -7.57 -5.97
CA LEU A 95 -4.96 -6.92 -6.74
C LEU A 95 -6.11 -7.86 -7.07
N LEU A 96 -5.82 -9.13 -7.38
CA LEU A 96 -6.84 -10.17 -7.65
C LEU A 96 -7.63 -10.51 -6.37
N GLU A 97 -6.97 -10.61 -5.21
CA GLU A 97 -7.63 -10.82 -3.93
C GLU A 97 -8.52 -9.62 -3.55
N PHE A 98 -8.05 -8.38 -3.78
CA PHE A 98 -8.87 -7.19 -3.55
C PHE A 98 -10.12 -7.20 -4.43
N GLU A 99 -9.96 -7.57 -5.72
CA GLU A 99 -11.12 -7.74 -6.61
C GLU A 99 -12.07 -8.83 -6.11
N ARG A 100 -11.56 -10.00 -5.72
CA ARG A 100 -12.36 -11.13 -5.26
C ARG A 100 -13.27 -10.76 -4.10
N VAL A 101 -12.73 -10.12 -3.06
CA VAL A 101 -13.48 -9.79 -1.84
C VAL A 101 -14.45 -8.64 -2.01
N LEU A 102 -14.20 -7.74 -2.97
CA LEU A 102 -15.08 -6.60 -3.25
C LEU A 102 -16.40 -7.05 -3.89
N LYS A 103 -17.48 -6.48 -3.43
CA LYS A 103 -18.78 -6.54 -4.11
C LYS A 103 -18.71 -5.87 -5.48
N ALA A 104 -19.64 -6.20 -6.38
CA ALA A 104 -19.79 -5.45 -7.62
C ALA A 104 -20.06 -3.97 -7.33
N GLY A 105 -19.29 -3.08 -7.96
CA GLY A 105 -19.28 -1.63 -7.67
C GLY A 105 -18.57 -1.24 -6.38
N GLY A 106 -17.97 -2.18 -5.66
CA GLY A 106 -17.15 -1.91 -4.49
C GLY A 106 -15.87 -1.14 -4.85
N VAL A 107 -15.32 -0.43 -3.90
CA VAL A 107 -14.26 0.55 -4.12
C VAL A 107 -12.93 0.06 -3.55
N LEU A 108 -11.87 0.07 -4.36
CA LEU A 108 -10.49 -0.10 -3.93
C LEU A 108 -9.81 1.26 -3.83
N TYR A 109 -9.24 1.55 -2.67
CA TYR A 109 -8.45 2.74 -2.41
C TYR A 109 -6.99 2.35 -2.22
N LEU A 110 -6.12 2.80 -3.11
CA LEU A 110 -4.68 2.56 -3.10
C LEU A 110 -3.93 3.86 -2.84
N GLY A 111 -3.13 3.91 -1.77
CA GLY A 111 -2.10 4.91 -1.57
C GLY A 111 -0.74 4.28 -1.83
N LEU A 112 0.06 4.86 -2.71
CA LEU A 112 1.34 4.31 -3.15
C LEU A 112 2.44 5.38 -3.08
N PRO A 113 3.66 5.02 -2.65
CA PRO A 113 4.78 5.95 -2.64
C PRO A 113 5.21 6.32 -4.06
N ASP A 114 5.46 7.61 -4.30
CA ASP A 114 6.19 8.04 -5.50
C ASP A 114 7.68 7.79 -5.28
N GLN A 115 8.27 6.86 -6.00
CA GLN A 115 9.66 6.45 -5.87
C GLN A 115 10.62 7.65 -5.81
N ARG A 116 10.38 8.71 -6.60
CA ARG A 116 11.24 9.92 -6.66
C ARG A 116 11.26 10.73 -5.37
N ARG A 117 10.26 10.53 -4.49
CA ARG A 117 10.00 11.37 -3.31
C ARG A 117 10.26 10.65 -1.99
N THR A 118 10.60 9.37 -2.06
CA THR A 118 10.86 8.51 -0.90
C THR A 118 12.33 8.11 -0.81
N PHE A 119 12.63 7.23 0.13
CA PHE A 119 13.96 6.60 0.23
C PHE A 119 14.30 5.69 -0.96
N ASP A 120 13.32 5.37 -1.81
CA ASP A 120 13.52 4.58 -3.02
C ASP A 120 14.09 5.36 -4.20
N SER A 121 14.37 6.65 -4.04
CA SER A 121 14.75 7.55 -5.15
C SER A 121 16.00 7.10 -5.92
N GLU A 122 16.87 6.30 -5.32
CA GLU A 122 18.05 5.73 -5.98
C GLU A 122 17.82 4.34 -6.60
N ARG A 123 16.64 3.75 -6.41
CA ARG A 123 16.28 2.44 -6.94
C ARG A 123 15.71 2.54 -8.34
N ALA A 124 15.89 1.48 -9.13
CA ALA A 124 15.24 1.37 -10.42
C ALA A 124 13.72 1.16 -10.26
N LEU A 125 12.95 1.68 -11.22
CA LEU A 125 11.53 1.35 -11.32
C LEU A 125 11.35 -0.13 -11.64
N THR A 126 10.36 -0.77 -11.02
CA THR A 126 10.06 -2.16 -11.29
C THR A 126 9.41 -2.31 -12.67
N SER A 127 9.97 -3.16 -13.52
CA SER A 127 9.45 -3.38 -14.86
C SER A 127 8.20 -4.25 -14.84
N ILE A 128 7.31 -4.02 -15.80
CA ILE A 128 6.09 -4.82 -15.97
C ILE A 128 6.44 -6.30 -16.22
N ASP A 129 7.47 -6.57 -17.05
CA ASP A 129 7.92 -7.93 -17.33
C ASP A 129 8.39 -8.68 -16.08
N HIS A 130 9.01 -7.97 -15.13
CA HIS A 130 9.40 -8.54 -13.85
C HIS A 130 8.17 -8.92 -13.02
N LEU A 131 7.23 -8.02 -12.86
CA LEU A 131 5.99 -8.24 -12.10
C LEU A 131 5.16 -9.40 -12.67
N LEU A 132 5.01 -9.45 -14.00
CA LEU A 132 4.29 -10.54 -14.68
C LEU A 132 5.00 -11.89 -14.51
N ARG A 133 6.32 -11.91 -14.58
CA ARG A 133 7.11 -13.12 -14.39
C ARG A 133 7.00 -13.64 -12.96
N ASP A 134 7.09 -12.78 -11.96
CA ASP A 134 6.97 -13.16 -10.56
C ASP A 134 5.57 -13.71 -10.27
N HIS A 135 4.54 -13.11 -10.85
CA HIS A 135 3.18 -13.63 -10.75
C HIS A 135 3.02 -15.02 -11.41
N GLU A 136 3.58 -15.22 -12.62
CA GLU A 136 3.44 -16.48 -13.35
C GLU A 136 4.29 -17.64 -12.80
N GLN A 137 5.47 -17.32 -12.25
CA GLN A 137 6.48 -18.32 -11.87
C GLN A 137 6.69 -18.44 -10.36
N GLY A 138 6.11 -17.51 -9.60
CA GLY A 138 6.31 -17.33 -8.16
C GLY A 138 7.48 -16.40 -7.85
N ALA A 139 7.24 -15.46 -6.96
CA ALA A 139 8.18 -14.39 -6.59
C ALA A 139 9.40 -14.88 -5.76
N VAL A 140 9.41 -16.13 -5.32
CA VAL A 140 10.52 -16.70 -4.52
C VAL A 140 11.87 -16.60 -5.24
N ALA A 141 11.86 -16.70 -6.59
CA ALA A 141 13.08 -16.68 -7.38
C ALA A 141 13.76 -15.28 -7.38
N SER A 142 12.97 -14.21 -7.32
CA SER A 142 13.44 -12.82 -7.34
C SER A 142 13.67 -12.24 -5.94
N ARG A 143 13.14 -12.89 -4.90
CA ARG A 143 13.14 -12.38 -3.50
C ARG A 143 14.52 -11.91 -3.05
N ARG A 144 15.58 -12.70 -3.28
CA ARG A 144 16.92 -12.33 -2.87
C ARG A 144 17.42 -11.07 -3.58
N ASP A 145 17.11 -10.92 -4.85
CA ASP A 145 17.52 -9.77 -5.65
C ASP A 145 16.87 -8.47 -5.13
N HIS A 146 15.64 -8.52 -4.66
CA HIS A 146 14.99 -7.40 -4.01
C HIS A 146 15.69 -6.99 -2.71
N TYR A 147 16.06 -7.96 -1.84
CA TYR A 147 16.82 -7.65 -0.63
C TYR A 147 18.22 -7.11 -0.94
N VAL A 148 18.86 -7.59 -2.00
CA VAL A 148 20.15 -7.07 -2.49
C VAL A 148 20.00 -5.62 -2.97
N ASP A 149 18.97 -5.33 -3.74
CA ASP A 149 18.68 -3.98 -4.22
C ASP A 149 18.41 -3.02 -3.05
N TRP A 150 17.58 -3.44 -2.09
CA TRP A 150 17.30 -2.70 -0.86
C TRP A 150 18.56 -2.43 -0.04
N ALA A 151 19.38 -3.45 0.22
CA ALA A 151 20.60 -3.32 0.99
C ALA A 151 21.59 -2.34 0.35
N ARG A 152 21.62 -2.29 -0.98
CA ARG A 152 22.51 -1.41 -1.75
C ARG A 152 22.03 0.02 -1.78
N HIS A 153 20.76 0.25 -2.13
CA HIS A 153 20.25 1.56 -2.50
C HIS A 153 19.47 2.26 -1.38
N VAL A 154 19.02 1.53 -0.37
CA VAL A 154 18.27 2.10 0.76
C VAL A 154 19.09 2.05 2.05
N ALA A 155 19.61 0.87 2.40
CA ALA A 155 20.38 0.71 3.63
C ALA A 155 21.86 1.13 3.48
N HIS A 156 22.38 1.25 2.26
CA HIS A 156 23.77 1.63 1.93
C HIS A 156 24.80 0.80 2.72
N VAL A 157 24.57 -0.51 2.77
CA VAL A 157 25.37 -1.44 3.55
C VAL A 157 26.78 -1.55 2.98
N GLN A 158 27.78 -1.58 3.87
CA GLN A 158 29.19 -1.71 3.46
C GLN A 158 29.46 -3.09 2.86
N PRO A 159 30.38 -3.20 1.88
CA PRO A 159 30.64 -4.46 1.19
C PRO A 159 31.02 -5.63 2.12
N SER A 160 31.69 -5.35 3.23
CA SER A 160 32.10 -6.37 4.21
C SER A 160 30.94 -6.98 5.01
N GLU A 161 29.79 -6.29 5.09
CA GLU A 161 28.63 -6.70 5.88
C GLU A 161 27.45 -7.10 4.98
N PHE A 162 27.61 -6.95 3.66
CA PHE A 162 26.50 -6.98 2.70
C PHE A 162 25.76 -8.31 2.68
N ASP A 163 26.46 -9.41 2.49
CA ASP A 163 25.82 -10.73 2.40
C ASP A 163 25.14 -11.12 3.73
N SER A 164 25.80 -10.88 4.87
CA SER A 164 25.21 -11.18 6.17
C SER A 164 23.96 -10.34 6.46
N TYR A 165 23.94 -9.09 5.99
CA TYR A 165 22.76 -8.22 6.11
C TYR A 165 21.60 -8.73 5.27
N VAL A 166 21.84 -9.08 4.01
CA VAL A 166 20.83 -9.64 3.11
C VAL A 166 20.25 -10.93 3.69
N GLU A 167 21.11 -11.85 4.16
CA GLU A 167 20.66 -13.11 4.77
C GLU A 167 19.83 -12.87 6.05
N SER A 168 20.19 -11.87 6.86
CA SER A 168 19.38 -11.49 8.04
C SER A 168 18.00 -11.00 7.64
N LEU A 169 17.88 -10.09 6.66
CA LEU A 169 16.60 -9.60 6.17
C LEU A 169 15.70 -10.74 5.65
N MET A 170 16.31 -11.67 4.90
CA MET A 170 15.60 -12.84 4.36
C MET A 170 15.13 -13.78 5.48
N SER A 171 16.00 -14.06 6.46
CA SER A 171 15.69 -14.92 7.62
C SER A 171 14.53 -14.36 8.45
N ASP A 172 14.51 -13.06 8.64
CA ASP A 172 13.51 -12.36 9.45
C ASP A 172 12.22 -12.06 8.64
N ALA A 173 12.18 -12.42 7.35
CA ALA A 173 11.13 -12.01 6.40
C ALA A 173 10.80 -10.51 6.57
N TYR A 174 11.88 -9.69 6.67
CA TYR A 174 11.74 -8.26 6.93
C TYR A 174 11.01 -7.58 5.79
N SER A 175 9.99 -6.78 6.11
CA SER A 175 9.19 -6.08 5.12
C SER A 175 9.98 -4.91 4.54
N ILE A 176 10.25 -5.00 3.24
CA ILE A 176 10.87 -3.93 2.44
C ILE A 176 9.88 -3.46 1.37
N HIS A 177 10.19 -2.37 0.68
CA HIS A 177 9.54 -2.14 -0.61
C HIS A 177 10.17 -3.11 -1.62
N PHE A 178 9.42 -4.14 -2.03
CA PHE A 178 9.86 -5.03 -3.11
C PHE A 178 9.81 -4.30 -4.44
N HIS A 179 8.82 -3.46 -4.64
CA HIS A 179 8.55 -2.78 -5.90
C HIS A 179 8.56 -1.26 -5.76
N CYS A 180 8.93 -0.58 -6.85
CA CYS A 180 9.00 0.87 -6.93
C CYS A 180 8.24 1.38 -8.16
N TRP A 181 7.34 2.33 -7.94
CA TRP A 181 6.58 2.98 -9.00
C TRP A 181 6.68 4.49 -8.93
N GLN A 182 6.45 5.11 -10.08
CA GLN A 182 6.02 6.49 -10.22
C GLN A 182 4.54 6.49 -10.64
N PRO A 183 3.81 7.59 -10.54
CA PRO A 183 2.40 7.66 -10.89
C PRO A 183 2.04 7.11 -12.27
N ASP A 184 2.84 7.44 -13.28
CA ASP A 184 2.68 7.00 -14.66
C ASP A 184 3.02 5.51 -14.84
N THR A 185 4.14 5.05 -14.30
CA THR A 185 4.53 3.63 -14.41
C THR A 185 3.60 2.69 -13.67
N PHE A 186 2.96 3.15 -12.59
CA PHE A 186 1.90 2.39 -11.94
C PHE A 186 0.66 2.25 -12.84
N LEU A 187 0.26 3.32 -13.54
CA LEU A 187 -0.86 3.23 -14.47
C LEU A 187 -0.56 2.30 -15.64
N ASP A 188 0.66 2.31 -16.18
CA ASP A 188 1.08 1.36 -17.21
C ASP A 188 1.04 -0.08 -16.70
N PHE A 189 1.55 -0.33 -15.50
CA PHE A 189 1.44 -1.63 -14.82
C PHE A 189 -0.01 -2.06 -14.67
N PHE A 190 -0.88 -1.19 -14.18
CA PHE A 190 -2.29 -1.49 -13.97
C PHE A 190 -3.00 -1.86 -15.28
N VAL A 191 -2.71 -1.17 -16.38
CA VAL A 191 -3.23 -1.51 -17.71
C VAL A 191 -2.75 -2.90 -18.14
N ALA A 192 -1.45 -3.18 -18.01
CA ALA A 192 -0.89 -4.48 -18.39
C ALA A 192 -1.49 -5.64 -17.58
N VAL A 193 -1.69 -5.45 -16.26
CA VAL A 193 -2.34 -6.44 -15.40
C VAL A 193 -3.77 -6.70 -15.85
N ARG A 194 -4.55 -5.66 -16.13
CA ARG A 194 -5.93 -5.82 -16.64
C ARG A 194 -5.98 -6.62 -17.94
N GLU A 195 -5.08 -6.33 -18.86
CA GLU A 195 -5.00 -7.06 -20.14
C GLU A 195 -4.61 -8.53 -19.94
N LYS A 196 -3.73 -8.80 -19.00
CA LYS A 196 -3.20 -10.14 -18.76
C LYS A 196 -4.15 -11.04 -17.96
N THR A 197 -4.79 -10.48 -16.92
CA THR A 197 -5.57 -11.26 -15.93
C THR A 197 -7.08 -11.11 -16.12
N GLY A 198 -7.53 -10.10 -16.86
CA GLY A 198 -8.95 -9.77 -16.96
C GLY A 198 -9.48 -8.98 -15.76
N LEU A 199 -8.59 -8.46 -14.89
CA LEU A 199 -8.94 -7.65 -13.71
C LEU A 199 -9.94 -6.54 -14.09
N ASP A 200 -11.10 -6.52 -13.44
CA ASP A 200 -12.23 -5.66 -13.82
C ASP A 200 -12.37 -4.47 -12.86
N PHE A 201 -11.44 -3.53 -12.95
CA PHE A 201 -11.51 -2.26 -12.25
C PHE A 201 -11.61 -1.07 -13.21
N GLU A 202 -12.42 -0.08 -12.82
CA GLU A 202 -12.50 1.24 -13.47
C GLU A 202 -11.84 2.30 -12.57
N VAL A 203 -11.06 3.22 -13.13
CA VAL A 203 -10.46 4.34 -12.38
C VAL A 203 -11.55 5.38 -12.08
N LEU A 204 -11.82 5.63 -10.80
CA LEU A 204 -12.74 6.67 -10.34
C LEU A 204 -12.04 8.00 -10.09
N ALA A 205 -10.83 7.93 -9.52
CA ALA A 205 -10.02 9.09 -9.20
C ALA A 205 -8.53 8.72 -9.20
N PHE A 206 -7.73 9.69 -9.58
CA PHE A 206 -6.28 9.64 -9.50
C PHE A 206 -5.77 10.97 -8.96
N ALA A 207 -4.93 10.93 -7.94
CA ALA A 207 -4.32 12.11 -7.34
C ALA A 207 -2.81 11.92 -7.21
N PRO A 208 -2.02 12.58 -8.05
CA PRO A 208 -0.56 12.60 -7.90
C PRO A 208 -0.15 13.39 -6.64
N PRO A 209 1.14 13.39 -6.28
CA PRO A 209 1.65 14.26 -5.24
C PRO A 209 1.29 15.74 -5.50
N GLU A 210 0.75 16.43 -4.48
CA GLU A 210 0.21 17.79 -4.61
C GLU A 210 1.23 18.90 -4.26
N ASN A 211 2.26 18.55 -3.48
CA ASN A 211 3.31 19.49 -3.04
C ASN A 211 4.63 18.75 -2.75
N GLU A 212 5.67 19.46 -2.33
CA GLU A 212 7.01 18.90 -2.10
C GLU A 212 7.09 17.91 -0.93
N ASP A 213 6.23 18.08 0.08
CA ASP A 213 6.17 17.19 1.25
C ASP A 213 5.27 15.97 1.04
N ASP A 214 4.55 15.91 -0.08
CA ASP A 214 3.64 14.83 -0.44
C ASP A 214 4.39 13.77 -1.24
N ASP A 215 4.66 12.62 -0.62
CA ASP A 215 5.48 11.55 -1.15
C ASP A 215 4.68 10.39 -1.75
N GLU A 216 3.34 10.52 -1.79
CA GLU A 216 2.46 9.48 -2.31
C GLU A 216 1.58 9.94 -3.47
N PHE A 217 1.08 9.00 -4.23
CA PHE A 217 -0.07 9.17 -5.12
C PHE A 217 -1.20 8.22 -4.71
N ILE A 218 -2.43 8.60 -5.04
CA ILE A 218 -3.62 7.84 -4.66
C ILE A 218 -4.41 7.49 -5.91
N VAL A 219 -4.81 6.21 -5.98
CA VAL A 219 -5.70 5.69 -7.02
C VAL A 219 -6.94 5.13 -6.37
N VAL A 220 -8.11 5.57 -6.81
CA VAL A 220 -9.39 5.04 -6.38
C VAL A 220 -10.03 4.31 -7.56
N LEU A 221 -10.34 3.05 -7.35
CA LEU A 221 -10.85 2.15 -8.38
C LEU A 221 -12.23 1.62 -7.97
N ALA A 222 -13.08 1.29 -8.92
CA ALA A 222 -14.31 0.54 -8.68
C ALA A 222 -14.26 -0.80 -9.37
N LYS A 223 -14.61 -1.87 -8.67
CA LYS A 223 -14.84 -3.19 -9.28
C LYS A 223 -16.00 -3.10 -10.25
N GLY A 224 -15.84 -3.71 -11.42
CA GLY A 224 -16.72 -3.62 -12.56
C GLY A 224 -18.19 -3.74 -12.28
N ARG A 225 -18.96 -3.07 -13.08
CA ARG A 225 -20.40 -2.94 -12.94
C ARG A 225 -21.10 -4.17 -13.49
N ASN A 226 -21.56 -5.04 -12.62
CA ASN A 226 -22.71 -5.83 -13.01
C ASN A 226 -23.89 -4.86 -13.27
N ASN A 227 -24.37 -4.80 -14.51
CA ASN A 227 -25.41 -3.92 -15.04
C ASN A 227 -26.39 -3.40 -13.97
N GLY A 228 -26.27 -2.15 -13.56
CA GLY A 228 -27.22 -1.48 -12.68
C GLY A 228 -26.72 -1.01 -11.30
N VAL A 229 -25.49 -1.35 -10.89
CA VAL A 229 -24.94 -0.82 -9.63
C VAL A 229 -24.57 0.66 -9.80
N ARG A 230 -25.19 1.53 -9.00
CA ARG A 230 -24.80 2.94 -8.94
C ARG A 230 -23.51 3.06 -8.13
N LEU A 231 -22.48 3.67 -8.70
CA LEU A 231 -21.32 4.10 -7.93
C LEU A 231 -21.76 5.02 -6.78
N PRO A 232 -21.10 4.96 -5.63
CA PRO A 232 -21.32 5.95 -4.60
C PRO A 232 -21.10 7.35 -5.21
N PRO A 233 -21.88 8.37 -4.79
CA PRO A 233 -21.65 9.72 -5.28
C PRO A 233 -20.22 10.13 -4.95
N GLY A 234 -19.49 10.58 -5.96
CA GLY A 234 -18.14 11.13 -5.79
C GLY A 234 -18.13 12.27 -4.77
N PRO A 235 -16.96 12.66 -4.29
CA PRO A 235 -16.82 13.80 -3.40
C PRO A 235 -17.51 15.03 -4.02
N PRO A 236 -18.24 15.83 -3.23
CA PRO A 236 -18.86 17.04 -3.74
C PRO A 236 -17.75 17.93 -4.34
N PRO A 237 -18.05 18.65 -5.45
CA PRO A 237 -17.10 19.55 -6.04
C PRO A 237 -16.60 20.52 -4.97
N SER A 238 -15.30 20.58 -4.75
CA SER A 238 -14.70 21.48 -3.75
C SER A 238 -15.04 22.91 -4.16
N ARG A 239 -15.90 23.57 -3.40
CA ARG A 239 -15.89 25.04 -3.42
C ARG A 239 -14.57 25.46 -2.81
N LEU A 240 -13.66 25.94 -3.63
CA LEU A 240 -12.44 26.62 -3.19
C LEU A 240 -12.84 27.76 -2.27
N ARG A 241 -12.79 27.53 -0.98
CA ARG A 241 -12.70 28.59 0.03
C ARG A 241 -11.33 28.46 0.66
N ASP A 242 -10.47 29.42 0.32
CA ASP A 242 -9.24 29.70 1.04
C ASP A 242 -9.56 29.81 2.53
N SER A 243 -9.08 28.86 3.32
CA SER A 243 -8.87 29.06 4.74
C SER A 243 -7.59 28.32 5.12
N VAL A 244 -6.53 29.09 5.18
CA VAL A 244 -5.28 28.74 5.86
C VAL A 244 -5.61 28.50 7.32
N LEU A 245 -5.61 27.23 7.74
CA LEU A 245 -5.58 26.87 9.15
C LEU A 245 -4.52 25.77 9.32
N HIS A 246 -3.42 26.21 9.94
CA HIS A 246 -2.33 25.38 10.40
C HIS A 246 -2.87 24.35 11.40
N SER A 247 -3.07 23.11 10.98
CA SER A 247 -3.17 21.98 11.90
C SER A 247 -1.77 21.37 12.04
N ARG A 248 -1.28 21.35 13.27
CA ARG A 248 -0.02 20.68 13.64
C ARG A 248 -0.20 19.19 13.39
N LEU A 249 0.30 18.70 12.29
CA LEU A 249 0.50 17.31 12.02
C LEU A 249 1.70 16.81 12.83
N GLY A 250 1.60 15.63 13.41
CA GLY A 250 2.70 14.94 14.08
C GLY A 250 3.90 14.77 13.14
N PRO A 251 5.07 14.39 13.65
CA PRO A 251 6.32 14.42 12.89
C PRO A 251 6.22 13.57 11.64
N PRO A 252 6.63 14.11 10.48
CA PRO A 252 6.66 13.38 9.22
C PRO A 252 7.68 12.24 9.31
N LEU A 253 7.54 11.25 8.43
CA LEU A 253 8.37 10.08 8.18
C LEU A 253 9.92 10.29 8.21
N ARG A 254 10.41 11.48 8.53
CA ARG A 254 11.83 11.72 8.89
C ARG A 254 12.33 10.83 10.04
N ALA A 255 11.45 10.21 10.81
CA ALA A 255 11.82 9.26 11.85
C ALA A 255 12.33 7.93 11.26
N LEU A 256 11.81 7.49 10.13
CA LEU A 256 12.29 6.28 9.44
C LEU A 256 13.74 6.43 8.92
N ARG A 257 14.17 7.65 8.54
CA ARG A 257 15.58 7.90 8.17
C ARG A 257 16.56 7.75 9.36
N ARG A 258 16.09 7.69 10.60
CA ARG A 258 16.94 7.47 11.79
C ARG A 258 16.87 6.05 12.34
N ALA A 259 15.85 5.28 11.98
CA ALA A 259 15.67 3.90 12.46
C ALA A 259 16.58 2.87 11.76
N THR A 260 17.19 3.22 10.62
CA THR A 260 18.20 2.38 9.96
C THR A 260 19.57 2.38 10.68
N LYS A 261 19.69 2.99 11.84
CA LYS A 261 20.85 2.78 12.71
C LYS A 261 20.62 1.53 13.56
N ILE A 262 20.91 0.38 13.01
CA ILE A 262 21.12 -0.86 13.76
C ILE A 262 22.22 -0.57 14.82
N PRO A 263 21.98 -0.89 16.11
CA PRO A 263 22.99 -0.68 17.14
C PRO A 263 24.23 -1.51 16.79
N ARG A 264 25.35 -0.83 16.64
CA ARG A 264 26.67 -1.50 16.63
C ARG A 264 26.86 -2.21 17.96
N LYS A 265 26.94 -3.52 17.95
CA LYS A 265 27.59 -4.28 19.01
C LYS A 265 29.09 -4.26 18.83
#